data_c7ea920620f949bdbdddfed715161fd6
#
_entry.id   c7ea920620f949bdbdddfed715161fd6
#
_cell.length_a   1.000
_cell.length_b   1.000
_cell.length_c   1.000
_cell.angle_alpha   90.00
_cell.angle_beta   90.00
_cell.angle_gamma   90.00
#
_symmetry.space_group_name_H-M   'P 1'
#
loop_
_entity.id
_entity.type
_entity.pdbx_description
1 polymer ?
#
loop_
_entity_poly.entity_id
_entity_poly.type
_entity_poly.pdbx_seq_one_letter_code
_entity_poly.pdbx_strand_id
1 'polypeptide(L)'
;MIKYFLFSTFFLTPFLLISQNNFNPVLIKSWPESKSTIYIGNPTGLGVDSKNNLVIFHRSSRLWTNPLPKDKIKEKVISYFDAESGKVINSWGENMFVMPHGLEIDNDDNIWVTDVAMHQVFKFNSKGELLLTLGEIFKPGEDQNHFNMPTDITVLSDGSFYVSDGYGNSRIIKFSKKGEFLFQIGGFGNGKNEFNIPHGIDNDNQNNIYVADRENNRIKKFDDKGNLLKIWQNKISQQLYSVKVDNKNHLVYAIDYYIKDGQEIMGSNIFILDKELNLLNKFGRSGNYQGPITRYHDIEIDKYGNIYAADILNNIIQVFKL
;
A
#
# COMPACT_ATOMS: atom_id res chain seq x y z
N MET A 1 -21.83 21.89 66.95
CA MET A 1 -22.41 21.86 65.58
C MET A 1 -21.32 22.24 64.60
N ILE A 2 -20.66 21.24 64.00
CA ILE A 2 -19.57 21.45 63.02
C ILE A 2 -20.20 21.22 61.64
N LYS A 3 -20.24 22.28 60.81
CA LYS A 3 -20.73 22.21 59.42
C LYS A 3 -19.59 21.77 58.51
N TYR A 4 -19.71 20.59 57.88
CA TYR A 4 -18.86 20.17 56.79
C TYR A 4 -19.31 20.86 55.51
N PHE A 5 -18.40 21.62 54.86
CA PHE A 5 -18.53 22.10 53.52
C PHE A 5 -17.92 21.05 52.56
N LEU A 6 -18.78 20.43 51.74
CA LEU A 6 -18.31 19.60 50.63
C LEU A 6 -17.94 20.53 49.44
N PHE A 7 -16.65 20.58 49.11
CA PHE A 7 -16.19 21.15 47.85
C PHE A 7 -16.32 20.09 46.76
N SER A 8 -17.26 20.29 45.86
CA SER A 8 -17.40 19.52 44.61
C SER A 8 -16.45 20.12 43.58
N THR A 9 -15.31 19.45 43.30
CA THR A 9 -14.43 19.80 42.21
C THR A 9 -15.01 19.22 40.90
N PHE A 10 -15.59 20.08 40.10
CA PHE A 10 -15.90 19.76 38.70
C PHE A 10 -14.61 19.65 37.91
N PHE A 11 -14.23 18.45 37.53
CA PHE A 11 -13.23 18.23 36.46
C PHE A 11 -13.85 18.55 35.14
N LEU A 12 -13.56 19.75 34.60
CA LEU A 12 -13.77 20.06 33.20
C LEU A 12 -12.74 19.25 32.39
N THR A 13 -13.17 18.14 31.79
CA THR A 13 -12.42 17.51 30.70
C THR A 13 -12.46 18.47 29.52
N PRO A 14 -11.28 18.86 28.96
CA PRO A 14 -11.31 19.65 27.73
C PRO A 14 -11.88 18.75 26.61
N PHE A 15 -13.08 19.09 26.13
CA PHE A 15 -13.51 18.63 24.84
C PHE A 15 -12.53 19.19 23.80
N LEU A 16 -11.61 18.37 23.32
CA LEU A 16 -10.87 18.64 22.10
C LEU A 16 -11.92 18.73 20.98
N LEU A 17 -12.23 19.97 20.59
CA LEU A 17 -12.89 20.25 19.32
C LEU A 17 -11.95 19.67 18.22
N ILE A 18 -12.25 18.45 17.76
CA ILE A 18 -11.72 17.97 16.50
C ILE A 18 -12.33 18.92 15.46
N SER A 19 -11.51 19.86 14.98
CA SER A 19 -11.87 20.65 13.83
C SER A 19 -12.26 19.65 12.75
N GLN A 20 -13.48 19.76 12.21
CA GLN A 20 -13.84 19.03 11.00
C GLN A 20 -12.89 19.53 9.91
N ASN A 21 -11.81 18.78 9.69
CA ASN A 21 -10.96 19.01 8.53
C ASN A 21 -11.85 18.81 7.32
N ASN A 22 -12.22 19.87 6.65
CA ASN A 22 -12.92 19.81 5.38
C ASN A 22 -11.95 19.31 4.34
N PHE A 23 -11.81 17.98 4.24
CA PHE A 23 -11.06 17.35 3.16
C PHE A 23 -11.76 17.64 1.84
N ASN A 24 -11.10 18.38 0.98
CA ASN A 24 -11.64 18.79 -0.32
C ASN A 24 -10.69 18.33 -1.44
N PRO A 25 -10.57 17.01 -1.67
CA PRO A 25 -9.58 16.44 -2.57
C PRO A 25 -9.82 16.90 -4.00
N VAL A 26 -8.77 17.41 -4.63
CA VAL A 26 -8.79 17.88 -6.01
C VAL A 26 -7.79 17.04 -6.82
N LEU A 27 -8.23 16.46 -7.93
CA LEU A 27 -7.34 15.87 -8.93
C LEU A 27 -6.54 16.99 -9.60
N ILE A 28 -5.23 17.00 -9.41
CA ILE A 28 -4.36 18.03 -9.95
C ILE A 28 -3.60 17.59 -11.20
N LYS A 29 -3.28 16.29 -11.31
CA LYS A 29 -2.48 15.74 -12.43
C LYS A 29 -2.84 14.28 -12.67
N SER A 30 -2.52 13.81 -13.90
CA SER A 30 -2.48 12.39 -14.24
C SER A 30 -1.21 12.12 -15.03
N TRP A 31 -0.46 11.08 -14.66
CA TRP A 31 0.82 10.72 -15.29
C TRP A 31 0.81 9.29 -15.84
N PRO A 32 1.60 9.01 -16.90
CA PRO A 32 2.34 9.97 -17.71
C PRO A 32 1.40 10.89 -18.49
N GLU A 33 1.88 12.08 -18.82
CA GLU A 33 1.14 12.94 -19.74
C GLU A 33 1.05 12.29 -21.14
N SER A 34 0.03 12.66 -21.90
CA SER A 34 -0.27 12.06 -23.22
C SER A 34 0.88 12.12 -24.25
N LYS A 35 1.88 12.97 -24.01
CA LYS A 35 3.09 13.12 -24.85
C LYS A 35 4.32 12.44 -24.27
N SER A 36 4.18 11.68 -23.17
CA SER A 36 5.31 10.96 -22.56
C SER A 36 5.83 9.87 -23.51
N THR A 37 7.15 9.69 -23.51
CA THR A 37 7.84 8.61 -24.23
C THR A 37 7.83 7.29 -23.46
N ILE A 38 7.35 7.29 -22.19
CA ILE A 38 7.31 6.10 -21.35
C ILE A 38 5.88 5.57 -21.21
N TYR A 39 5.75 4.26 -21.27
CA TYR A 39 4.50 3.55 -21.01
C TYR A 39 4.60 2.80 -19.70
N ILE A 40 3.76 3.18 -18.72
CA ILE A 40 3.70 2.57 -17.38
C ILE A 40 2.52 1.59 -17.25
N GLY A 41 2.36 0.67 -18.20
CA GLY A 41 1.24 -0.28 -18.19
C GLY A 41 1.11 -1.03 -16.88
N ASN A 42 -0.10 -1.06 -16.30
CA ASN A 42 -0.43 -1.60 -14.99
C ASN A 42 0.57 -1.16 -13.89
N PRO A 43 0.55 0.09 -13.45
CA PRO A 43 1.32 0.52 -12.29
C PRO A 43 0.80 -0.20 -11.03
N THR A 44 1.67 -0.93 -10.33
CA THR A 44 1.26 -1.82 -9.23
C THR A 44 1.86 -1.49 -7.89
N GLY A 45 3.00 -0.82 -7.84
CA GLY A 45 3.64 -0.38 -6.61
C GLY A 45 4.13 1.05 -6.74
N LEU A 46 3.99 1.82 -5.68
CA LEU A 46 4.39 3.22 -5.57
C LEU A 46 5.29 3.42 -4.36
N GLY A 47 6.26 4.34 -4.47
CA GLY A 47 7.08 4.80 -3.37
C GLY A 47 7.59 6.20 -3.63
N VAL A 48 7.95 6.93 -2.59
CA VAL A 48 8.55 8.26 -2.68
C VAL A 48 9.94 8.25 -2.06
N ASP A 49 10.95 8.66 -2.82
CA ASP A 49 12.34 8.74 -2.34
C ASP A 49 12.59 9.99 -1.47
N SER A 50 13.74 10.06 -0.82
CA SER A 50 14.14 11.20 0.04
C SER A 50 14.17 12.55 -0.69
N LYS A 51 14.35 12.53 -2.02
CA LYS A 51 14.32 13.70 -2.89
C LYS A 51 12.91 14.10 -3.32
N ASN A 52 11.91 13.34 -2.89
CA ASN A 52 10.51 13.48 -3.28
C ASN A 52 10.25 13.13 -4.75
N ASN A 53 11.00 12.19 -5.31
CA ASN A 53 10.63 11.62 -6.60
C ASN A 53 9.65 10.47 -6.37
N LEU A 54 8.62 10.37 -7.23
CA LEU A 54 7.74 9.22 -7.25
C LEU A 54 8.41 8.07 -8.00
N VAL A 55 8.53 6.93 -7.34
CA VAL A 55 9.02 5.67 -7.93
C VAL A 55 7.84 4.77 -8.21
N ILE A 56 7.75 4.26 -9.43
CA ILE A 56 6.64 3.44 -9.89
C ILE A 56 7.18 2.08 -10.32
N PHE A 57 6.65 1.01 -9.76
CA PHE A 57 6.84 -0.36 -10.22
C PHE A 57 5.64 -0.75 -11.08
N HIS A 58 5.88 -1.13 -12.34
CA HIS A 58 4.82 -1.33 -13.30
C HIS A 58 5.10 -2.53 -14.21
N ARG A 59 4.07 -2.99 -14.90
CA ARG A 59 4.15 -4.20 -15.73
C ARG A 59 4.46 -3.94 -17.20
N SER A 60 4.63 -2.68 -17.61
CA SER A 60 4.75 -2.33 -19.02
C SER A 60 3.62 -2.97 -19.84
N SER A 61 3.93 -3.73 -20.87
CA SER A 61 2.93 -4.43 -21.70
C SER A 61 2.46 -5.78 -21.14
N ARG A 62 3.00 -6.22 -19.98
CA ARG A 62 2.69 -7.51 -19.37
C ARG A 62 1.27 -7.58 -18.82
N LEU A 63 0.48 -8.52 -19.32
CA LEU A 63 -0.87 -8.80 -18.84
C LEU A 63 -0.85 -9.91 -17.79
N TRP A 64 -1.80 -9.84 -16.86
CA TRP A 64 -2.06 -10.93 -15.95
C TRP A 64 -2.74 -12.07 -16.68
N THR A 65 -2.16 -13.27 -16.60
CA THR A 65 -2.71 -14.50 -17.22
C THR A 65 -2.81 -15.62 -16.18
N ASN A 66 -3.56 -16.65 -16.49
CA ASN A 66 -3.60 -17.87 -15.69
C ASN A 66 -3.38 -19.06 -16.64
N PRO A 67 -2.26 -19.81 -16.52
CA PRO A 67 -1.18 -19.60 -15.54
C PRO A 67 -0.37 -18.31 -15.79
N LEU A 68 0.35 -17.86 -14.74
CA LEU A 68 1.26 -16.73 -14.84
C LEU A 68 2.43 -17.07 -15.78
N PRO A 69 2.96 -16.08 -16.53
CA PRO A 69 4.12 -16.29 -17.40
C PRO A 69 5.39 -16.59 -16.59
N LYS A 70 6.43 -17.11 -17.27
CA LYS A 70 7.76 -17.34 -16.68
C LYS A 70 8.87 -16.55 -17.38
N ASP A 71 8.59 -15.95 -18.53
CA ASP A 71 9.53 -15.09 -19.22
C ASP A 71 9.59 -13.70 -18.56
N LYS A 72 10.77 -13.12 -18.50
CA LYS A 72 10.98 -11.79 -17.92
C LYS A 72 10.51 -10.69 -18.88
N ILE A 73 10.03 -9.58 -18.28
CA ILE A 73 9.67 -8.37 -19.01
C ILE A 73 10.95 -7.75 -19.59
N LYS A 74 10.95 -7.45 -20.89
CA LYS A 74 12.13 -6.90 -21.59
C LYS A 74 12.30 -5.40 -21.39
N GLU A 75 11.20 -4.71 -21.09
CA GLU A 75 11.16 -3.28 -20.86
C GLU A 75 11.62 -2.93 -19.43
N LYS A 76 11.95 -1.67 -19.23
CA LYS A 76 12.19 -1.11 -17.90
C LYS A 76 10.88 -1.01 -17.13
N VAL A 77 10.86 -1.45 -15.88
CA VAL A 77 9.65 -1.58 -15.08
C VAL A 77 9.70 -0.83 -13.74
N ILE A 78 10.83 -0.23 -13.41
CA ILE A 78 10.97 0.71 -12.30
C ILE A 78 11.27 2.08 -12.89
N SER A 79 10.39 3.06 -12.66
CA SER A 79 10.47 4.39 -13.26
C SER A 79 10.36 5.47 -12.20
N TYR A 80 11.29 6.44 -12.24
CA TYR A 80 11.32 7.58 -11.35
C TYR A 80 10.75 8.81 -12.06
N PHE A 81 9.81 9.45 -11.38
CA PHE A 81 9.18 10.68 -11.84
C PHE A 81 9.52 11.81 -10.87
N ASP A 82 9.94 12.94 -11.40
CA ASP A 82 9.95 14.17 -10.64
C ASP A 82 8.53 14.54 -10.23
N ALA A 83 8.28 14.62 -8.93
CA ALA A 83 6.92 14.76 -8.37
C ALA A 83 6.28 16.13 -8.68
N GLU A 84 7.05 17.14 -9.01
CA GLU A 84 6.53 18.46 -9.38
C GLU A 84 6.14 18.53 -10.86
N SER A 85 7.05 18.12 -11.74
CA SER A 85 6.86 18.23 -13.20
C SER A 85 6.21 17.02 -13.83
N GLY A 86 6.21 15.82 -13.17
CA GLY A 86 5.78 14.56 -13.75
C GLY A 86 6.71 14.03 -14.85
N LYS A 87 7.92 14.56 -14.97
CA LYS A 87 8.90 14.09 -15.95
C LYS A 87 9.62 12.84 -15.44
N VAL A 88 9.84 11.90 -16.34
CA VAL A 88 10.69 10.74 -16.05
C VAL A 88 12.14 11.18 -15.95
N ILE A 89 12.79 10.88 -14.82
CA ILE A 89 14.19 11.22 -14.55
C ILE A 89 15.12 10.02 -14.61
N ASN A 90 14.59 8.82 -14.37
CA ASN A 90 15.33 7.56 -14.47
C ASN A 90 14.38 6.40 -14.72
N SER A 91 14.89 5.31 -15.31
CA SER A 91 14.14 4.06 -15.45
C SER A 91 15.08 2.90 -15.65
N TRP A 92 14.79 1.74 -15.01
CA TRP A 92 15.59 0.51 -15.07
C TRP A 92 14.72 -0.73 -14.79
N GLY A 93 15.33 -1.92 -14.67
CA GLY A 93 14.65 -3.17 -14.34
C GLY A 93 14.29 -4.03 -15.55
N GLU A 94 14.86 -3.74 -16.72
CA GLU A 94 14.74 -4.57 -17.91
C GLU A 94 15.29 -5.98 -17.70
N ASN A 95 14.58 -7.00 -18.13
CA ASN A 95 14.93 -8.41 -18.00
C ASN A 95 15.16 -8.91 -16.56
N MET A 96 14.60 -8.19 -15.57
CA MET A 96 14.75 -8.56 -14.16
C MET A 96 13.50 -9.25 -13.60
N PHE A 97 12.31 -8.80 -13.94
CA PHE A 97 11.04 -9.18 -13.34
C PHE A 97 10.10 -9.89 -14.31
N VAL A 98 9.16 -10.65 -13.77
CA VAL A 98 8.13 -11.39 -14.52
C VAL A 98 6.75 -10.78 -14.31
N MET A 99 6.36 -10.55 -13.05
CA MET A 99 5.06 -9.99 -12.69
C MET A 99 5.18 -9.03 -11.51
N PRO A 100 5.60 -7.79 -11.76
CA PRO A 100 5.70 -6.73 -10.76
C PRO A 100 4.45 -6.58 -9.90
N HIS A 101 4.64 -6.33 -8.56
CA HIS A 101 3.50 -6.12 -7.67
C HIS A 101 3.73 -5.01 -6.65
N GLY A 102 4.21 -5.27 -5.44
CA GLY A 102 4.42 -4.28 -4.40
C GLY A 102 5.76 -3.55 -4.52
N LEU A 103 5.83 -2.32 -4.03
CA LEU A 103 7.05 -1.52 -3.92
C LEU A 103 7.02 -0.71 -2.63
N GLU A 104 8.17 -0.66 -1.93
CA GLU A 104 8.44 0.21 -0.79
C GLU A 104 9.82 0.86 -0.94
N ILE A 105 9.97 2.10 -0.46
CA ILE A 105 11.25 2.80 -0.37
C ILE A 105 11.61 2.95 1.11
N ASP A 106 12.74 2.38 1.53
CA ASP A 106 13.20 2.50 2.91
C ASP A 106 13.90 3.84 3.18
N ASN A 107 14.22 4.11 4.45
CA ASN A 107 14.84 5.36 4.88
C ASN A 107 16.25 5.63 4.29
N ASP A 108 16.87 4.61 3.69
CA ASP A 108 18.17 4.71 3.01
C ASP A 108 18.02 4.81 1.48
N ASP A 109 16.80 5.08 0.99
CA ASP A 109 16.42 5.10 -0.44
C ASP A 109 16.63 3.74 -1.13
N ASN A 110 16.66 2.63 -0.40
CA ASN A 110 16.64 1.32 -1.03
C ASN A 110 15.22 0.97 -1.49
N ILE A 111 15.17 0.28 -2.62
CA ILE A 111 13.93 -0.10 -3.29
C ILE A 111 13.66 -1.56 -2.96
N TRP A 112 12.54 -1.81 -2.33
CA TRP A 112 12.05 -3.14 -2.06
C TRP A 112 10.89 -3.45 -2.97
N VAL A 113 10.87 -4.62 -3.59
CA VAL A 113 9.80 -5.02 -4.51
C VAL A 113 9.43 -6.49 -4.37
N THR A 114 8.19 -6.79 -4.69
CA THR A 114 7.69 -8.17 -4.78
C THR A 114 7.39 -8.53 -6.24
N ASP A 115 7.70 -9.77 -6.62
CA ASP A 115 7.29 -10.34 -7.90
C ASP A 115 6.43 -11.59 -7.66
N VAL A 116 5.17 -11.51 -8.02
CA VAL A 116 4.21 -12.58 -7.74
C VAL A 116 4.47 -13.86 -8.54
N ALA A 117 4.95 -13.75 -9.78
CA ALA A 117 5.22 -14.93 -10.60
C ALA A 117 6.53 -15.62 -10.25
N MET A 118 7.52 -14.84 -9.79
CA MET A 118 8.79 -15.38 -9.32
C MET A 118 8.71 -15.94 -7.90
N HIS A 119 7.66 -15.61 -7.15
CA HIS A 119 7.51 -15.94 -5.72
C HIS A 119 8.65 -15.38 -4.87
N GLN A 120 9.11 -14.17 -5.19
CA GLN A 120 10.31 -13.56 -4.60
C GLN A 120 10.08 -12.12 -4.15
N VAL A 121 10.92 -11.73 -3.18
CA VAL A 121 11.08 -10.36 -2.70
C VAL A 121 12.52 -9.94 -2.95
N PHE A 122 12.71 -8.70 -3.40
CA PHE A 122 14.02 -8.15 -3.72
C PHE A 122 14.25 -6.83 -3.01
N LYS A 123 15.51 -6.57 -2.63
CA LYS A 123 15.99 -5.27 -2.20
C LYS A 123 17.09 -4.80 -3.15
N PHE A 124 16.98 -3.57 -3.62
CA PHE A 124 17.99 -2.90 -4.42
C PHE A 124 18.40 -1.60 -3.75
N ASN A 125 19.61 -1.11 -4.00
CA ASN A 125 19.94 0.26 -3.66
C ASN A 125 19.35 1.24 -4.68
N SER A 126 19.46 2.55 -4.42
CA SER A 126 18.96 3.61 -5.30
C SER A 126 19.57 3.64 -6.71
N LYS A 127 20.66 2.87 -6.94
CA LYS A 127 21.29 2.69 -8.27
C LYS A 127 20.79 1.46 -9.02
N GLY A 128 19.91 0.65 -8.40
CA GLY A 128 19.42 -0.61 -8.96
C GLY A 128 20.34 -1.81 -8.76
N GLU A 129 21.34 -1.70 -7.87
CA GLU A 129 22.21 -2.86 -7.51
C GLU A 129 21.48 -3.74 -6.50
N LEU A 130 21.43 -5.05 -6.77
CA LEU A 130 20.76 -6.04 -5.92
C LEU A 130 21.48 -6.22 -4.58
N LEU A 131 20.77 -6.06 -3.48
CA LEU A 131 21.28 -6.20 -2.11
C LEU A 131 20.76 -7.45 -1.41
N LEU A 132 19.50 -7.85 -1.66
CA LEU A 132 18.89 -9.02 -1.04
C LEU A 132 17.89 -9.67 -1.98
N THR A 133 17.80 -10.99 -1.92
CA THR A 133 16.72 -11.78 -2.54
C THR A 133 16.19 -12.78 -1.52
N LEU A 134 14.87 -12.85 -1.36
CA LEU A 134 14.17 -13.84 -0.58
C LEU A 134 13.24 -14.65 -1.46
N GLY A 135 13.00 -15.92 -1.08
CA GLY A 135 12.25 -16.86 -1.90
C GLY A 135 13.12 -17.51 -2.99
N GLU A 136 12.59 -18.54 -3.61
CA GLU A 136 13.24 -19.28 -4.71
C GLU A 136 12.42 -19.10 -6.00
N ILE A 137 13.10 -18.74 -7.09
CA ILE A 137 12.44 -18.42 -8.35
C ILE A 137 11.55 -19.57 -8.85
N PHE A 138 10.29 -19.25 -9.14
CA PHE A 138 9.26 -20.19 -9.63
C PHE A 138 8.94 -21.36 -8.70
N LYS A 139 9.30 -21.24 -7.43
CA LYS A 139 9.04 -22.26 -6.42
C LYS A 139 8.14 -21.71 -5.33
N PRO A 140 6.83 -21.86 -5.47
CA PRO A 140 5.88 -21.48 -4.42
C PRO A 140 6.03 -22.36 -3.19
N GLY A 141 5.79 -21.79 -2.01
CA GLY A 141 5.78 -22.53 -0.75
C GLY A 141 5.22 -21.69 0.39
N GLU A 142 5.04 -22.34 1.55
CA GLU A 142 4.47 -21.73 2.76
C GLU A 142 5.42 -21.83 3.98
N ASP A 143 6.63 -22.34 3.78
CA ASP A 143 7.64 -22.41 4.83
C ASP A 143 8.33 -21.05 5.08
N GLN A 144 9.39 -21.06 5.89
CA GLN A 144 10.12 -19.85 6.28
C GLN A 144 10.97 -19.22 5.16
N ASN A 145 11.25 -19.97 4.09
CA ASN A 145 12.15 -19.59 3.01
C ASN A 145 11.42 -19.34 1.68
N HIS A 146 10.14 -19.69 1.59
CA HIS A 146 9.37 -19.59 0.36
C HIS A 146 8.15 -18.71 0.56
N PHE A 147 7.73 -18.09 -0.53
CA PHE A 147 6.46 -17.36 -0.67
C PHE A 147 5.57 -18.06 -1.71
N ASN A 148 4.31 -17.71 -1.69
CA ASN A 148 3.39 -18.11 -2.76
C ASN A 148 2.64 -16.89 -3.28
N MET A 149 3.24 -16.22 -4.27
CA MET A 149 2.72 -14.99 -4.87
C MET A 149 2.65 -13.82 -3.86
N PRO A 150 3.81 -13.37 -3.30
CA PRO A 150 3.86 -12.27 -2.34
C PRO A 150 3.33 -10.99 -2.97
N THR A 151 2.58 -10.22 -2.18
CA THR A 151 1.85 -9.05 -2.68
C THR A 151 2.58 -7.75 -2.39
N ASP A 152 2.98 -7.50 -1.13
CA ASP A 152 3.53 -6.20 -0.77
C ASP A 152 4.53 -6.32 0.38
N ILE A 153 5.18 -5.21 0.74
CA ILE A 153 6.25 -5.16 1.74
C ILE A 153 6.24 -3.81 2.46
N THR A 154 6.60 -3.81 3.74
CA THR A 154 6.86 -2.57 4.50
C THR A 154 8.06 -2.73 5.42
N VAL A 155 8.88 -1.67 5.53
CA VAL A 155 10.14 -1.68 6.27
C VAL A 155 10.04 -0.83 7.52
N LEU A 156 10.38 -1.42 8.66
CA LEU A 156 10.33 -0.75 9.97
C LEU A 156 11.57 0.12 10.21
N SER A 157 11.48 0.99 11.22
CA SER A 157 12.55 1.93 11.56
C SER A 157 13.88 1.27 11.96
N ASP A 158 13.87 0.02 12.44
CA ASP A 158 15.07 -0.77 12.79
C ASP A 158 15.65 -1.54 11.61
N GLY A 159 15.01 -1.44 10.43
CA GLY A 159 15.34 -2.14 9.20
C GLY A 159 14.79 -3.57 9.11
N SER A 160 14.11 -4.09 10.13
CA SER A 160 13.28 -5.28 10.00
C SER A 160 12.08 -4.97 9.10
N PHE A 161 11.45 -5.98 8.50
CA PHE A 161 10.40 -5.74 7.53
C PHE A 161 9.33 -6.82 7.56
N TYR A 162 8.17 -6.48 7.03
CA TYR A 162 7.08 -7.41 6.83
C TYR A 162 6.80 -7.60 5.35
N VAL A 163 6.43 -8.82 4.98
CA VAL A 163 5.95 -9.17 3.64
C VAL A 163 4.53 -9.71 3.76
N SER A 164 3.62 -9.19 2.97
CA SER A 164 2.31 -9.80 2.76
C SER A 164 2.42 -10.88 1.68
N ASP A 165 2.17 -12.13 2.07
CA ASP A 165 2.24 -13.31 1.22
C ASP A 165 0.80 -13.77 0.93
N GLY A 166 0.15 -13.03 0.00
CA GLY A 166 -1.31 -12.93 -0.04
C GLY A 166 -2.01 -13.75 -1.11
N TYR A 167 -1.54 -13.83 -2.35
CA TYR A 167 -2.33 -14.45 -3.42
C TYR A 167 -2.40 -15.97 -3.35
N GLY A 168 -1.30 -16.62 -3.02
CA GLY A 168 -1.27 -18.08 -2.90
C GLY A 168 -1.30 -18.56 -1.45
N ASN A 169 -0.84 -17.72 -0.52
CA ASN A 169 -0.91 -17.90 0.93
C ASN A 169 -1.82 -16.83 1.54
N SER A 170 -2.03 -16.87 2.85
CA SER A 170 -2.89 -15.91 3.56
C SER A 170 -2.22 -15.47 4.85
N ARG A 171 -0.99 -14.94 4.74
CA ARG A 171 -0.14 -14.60 5.89
C ARG A 171 0.64 -13.30 5.67
N ILE A 172 1.07 -12.69 6.77
CA ILE A 172 2.13 -11.69 6.80
C ILE A 172 3.34 -12.26 7.55
N ILE A 173 4.54 -12.00 7.07
CA ILE A 173 5.76 -12.60 7.62
C ILE A 173 6.72 -11.47 8.02
N LYS A 174 7.25 -11.53 9.25
CA LYS A 174 8.29 -10.63 9.72
C LYS A 174 9.67 -11.25 9.53
N PHE A 175 10.58 -10.44 8.98
CA PHE A 175 12.00 -10.76 8.80
C PHE A 175 12.88 -9.76 9.55
N SER A 176 14.08 -10.22 9.95
CA SER A 176 15.14 -9.32 10.40
C SER A 176 15.65 -8.47 9.23
N LYS A 177 16.38 -7.39 9.50
CA LYS A 177 17.05 -6.56 8.47
C LYS A 177 18.00 -7.33 7.55
N LYS A 178 18.39 -8.54 7.94
CA LYS A 178 19.23 -9.45 7.14
C LYS A 178 18.44 -10.45 6.31
N GLY A 179 17.09 -10.43 6.40
CA GLY A 179 16.24 -11.41 5.73
C GLY A 179 16.05 -12.73 6.48
N GLU A 180 16.38 -12.80 7.77
CA GLU A 180 16.15 -13.98 8.59
C GLU A 180 14.69 -14.00 9.07
N PHE A 181 14.01 -15.12 8.94
CA PHE A 181 12.64 -15.29 9.43
C PHE A 181 12.55 -15.06 10.94
N LEU A 182 11.59 -14.27 11.38
CA LEU A 182 11.33 -14.03 12.79
C LEU A 182 10.04 -14.70 13.25
N PHE A 183 8.92 -14.37 12.63
CA PHE A 183 7.62 -15.01 12.85
C PHE A 183 6.65 -14.68 11.71
N GLN A 184 5.49 -15.32 11.73
CA GLN A 184 4.38 -15.03 10.81
C GLN A 184 3.06 -14.92 11.56
N ILE A 185 2.10 -14.23 10.95
CA ILE A 185 0.72 -14.10 11.39
C ILE A 185 -0.17 -14.47 10.21
N GLY A 186 -1.24 -15.21 10.46
CA GLY A 186 -2.24 -15.44 9.45
C GLY A 186 -2.60 -16.91 9.30
N GLY A 187 -3.35 -17.16 8.28
CA GLY A 187 -3.98 -18.35 7.80
C GLY A 187 -5.21 -17.93 7.01
N PHE A 188 -5.68 -18.77 6.12
CA PHE A 188 -6.86 -18.47 5.30
C PHE A 188 -8.13 -18.42 6.14
N GLY A 189 -8.90 -17.34 6.02
CA GLY A 189 -10.20 -17.18 6.65
C GLY A 189 -10.60 -15.74 6.91
N ASN A 190 -11.60 -15.52 7.75
CA ASN A 190 -12.14 -14.22 8.12
C ASN A 190 -12.06 -13.91 9.62
N GLY A 191 -11.46 -14.78 10.42
CA GLY A 191 -11.25 -14.59 11.85
C GLY A 191 -10.28 -13.45 12.17
N LYS A 192 -10.08 -13.19 13.47
CA LYS A 192 -9.24 -12.09 13.95
C LYS A 192 -7.78 -12.17 13.48
N ASN A 193 -7.23 -13.40 13.44
CA ASN A 193 -5.84 -13.65 13.01
C ASN A 193 -5.75 -14.28 11.63
N GLU A 194 -6.86 -14.33 10.86
CA GLU A 194 -6.93 -14.92 9.53
C GLU A 194 -7.01 -13.82 8.48
N PHE A 195 -6.59 -14.13 7.27
CA PHE A 195 -6.66 -13.26 6.10
C PHE A 195 -7.30 -13.96 4.91
N ASN A 196 -7.83 -13.17 4.01
CA ASN A 196 -8.18 -13.61 2.67
C ASN A 196 -7.58 -12.61 1.68
N ILE A 197 -6.41 -12.96 1.17
CA ILE A 197 -5.54 -12.12 0.34
C ILE A 197 -5.12 -10.84 1.09
N PRO A 198 -4.19 -10.91 2.09
CA PRO A 198 -3.50 -9.72 2.58
C PRO A 198 -2.72 -9.11 1.41
N HIS A 199 -3.15 -7.91 0.94
CA HIS A 199 -2.71 -7.39 -0.35
C HIS A 199 -1.75 -6.20 -0.21
N GLY A 200 -2.16 -5.12 0.43
CA GLY A 200 -1.31 -3.99 0.75
C GLY A 200 -0.92 -3.99 2.23
N ILE A 201 0.28 -3.52 2.55
CA ILE A 201 0.81 -3.43 3.92
C ILE A 201 1.64 -2.17 4.07
N ASP A 202 1.45 -1.46 5.19
CA ASP A 202 2.27 -0.30 5.54
C ASP A 202 2.45 -0.20 7.06
N ASN A 203 3.31 0.71 7.54
CA ASN A 203 3.58 0.89 8.96
C ASN A 203 3.56 2.36 9.39
N ASP A 204 3.31 2.58 10.68
CA ASP A 204 3.46 3.90 11.27
C ASP A 204 4.83 4.07 11.98
N ASN A 205 5.13 5.31 12.39
CA ASN A 205 6.36 5.65 13.10
C ASN A 205 6.47 5.04 14.52
N GLN A 206 5.46 4.32 14.98
CA GLN A 206 5.46 3.50 16.19
C GLN A 206 5.67 2.03 15.89
N ASN A 207 5.94 1.69 14.60
CA ASN A 207 6.05 0.34 14.07
C ASN A 207 4.75 -0.48 14.19
N ASN A 208 3.57 0.16 14.27
CA ASN A 208 2.33 -0.55 14.07
C ASN A 208 2.14 -0.85 12.58
N ILE A 209 1.63 -2.04 12.29
CA ILE A 209 1.46 -2.57 10.94
C ILE A 209 0.00 -2.47 10.54
N TYR A 210 -0.26 -1.94 9.35
CA TYR A 210 -1.59 -1.85 8.76
C TYR A 210 -1.65 -2.76 7.53
N VAL A 211 -2.64 -3.63 7.48
CA VAL A 211 -2.80 -4.63 6.41
C VAL A 211 -4.16 -4.50 5.75
N ALA A 212 -4.18 -4.31 4.45
CA ALA A 212 -5.38 -4.40 3.64
C ALA A 212 -5.71 -5.89 3.39
N ASP A 213 -6.66 -6.42 4.14
CA ASP A 213 -7.18 -7.79 4.02
C ASP A 213 -8.28 -7.80 2.95
N ARG A 214 -7.83 -7.93 1.67
CA ARG A 214 -8.54 -7.52 0.46
C ARG A 214 -9.92 -8.13 0.31
N GLU A 215 -10.01 -9.46 0.30
CA GLU A 215 -11.27 -10.17 0.07
C GLU A 215 -12.18 -10.13 1.30
N ASN A 216 -11.61 -9.90 2.49
CA ASN A 216 -12.38 -9.63 3.71
C ASN A 216 -12.81 -8.16 3.82
N ASN A 217 -12.39 -7.30 2.89
CA ASN A 217 -12.77 -5.90 2.79
C ASN A 217 -12.56 -5.10 4.08
N ARG A 218 -11.37 -5.24 4.68
CA ARG A 218 -11.03 -4.63 5.98
C ARG A 218 -9.56 -4.24 6.09
N ILE A 219 -9.26 -3.29 6.98
CA ILE A 219 -7.90 -3.00 7.44
C ILE A 219 -7.74 -3.63 8.82
N LYS A 220 -6.60 -4.29 9.03
CA LYS A 220 -6.15 -4.75 10.33
C LYS A 220 -4.92 -3.97 10.76
N LYS A 221 -4.93 -3.49 12.02
CA LYS A 221 -3.79 -2.87 12.65
C LYS A 221 -3.21 -3.80 13.70
N PHE A 222 -1.89 -4.03 13.64
CA PHE A 222 -1.14 -4.84 14.61
C PHE A 222 -0.03 -4.00 15.24
N ASP A 223 0.44 -4.40 16.42
CA ASP A 223 1.73 -3.91 16.95
C ASP A 223 2.91 -4.63 16.25
N ASP A 224 4.14 -4.19 16.57
CA ASP A 224 5.39 -4.75 16.03
C ASP A 224 5.67 -6.21 16.45
N LYS A 225 4.91 -6.73 17.42
CA LYS A 225 4.97 -8.13 17.90
C LYS A 225 3.89 -9.00 17.30
N GLY A 226 3.03 -8.43 16.46
CA GLY A 226 1.96 -9.15 15.79
C GLY A 226 0.67 -9.28 16.59
N ASN A 227 0.50 -8.53 17.68
CA ASN A 227 -0.77 -8.49 18.38
C ASN A 227 -1.76 -7.60 17.66
N LEU A 228 -2.97 -8.11 17.40
CA LEU A 228 -4.03 -7.35 16.77
C LEU A 228 -4.52 -6.23 17.69
N LEU A 229 -4.44 -4.99 17.22
CA LEU A 229 -4.88 -3.79 17.93
C LEU A 229 -6.29 -3.35 17.52
N LYS A 230 -6.56 -3.33 16.21
CA LYS A 230 -7.82 -2.80 15.67
C LYS A 230 -8.18 -3.47 14.33
N ILE A 231 -9.47 -3.49 14.03
CA ILE A 231 -10.02 -3.82 12.71
C ILE A 231 -10.97 -2.70 12.29
N TRP A 232 -10.77 -2.18 11.08
CA TRP A 232 -11.77 -1.38 10.39
C TRP A 232 -12.41 -2.21 9.29
N GLN A 233 -13.74 -2.37 9.35
CA GLN A 233 -14.50 -3.08 8.34
C GLN A 233 -15.14 -2.10 7.37
N ASN A 234 -14.73 -2.13 6.10
CA ASN A 234 -15.41 -1.38 5.07
C ASN A 234 -16.73 -2.08 4.69
N LYS A 235 -17.83 -1.36 4.82
CA LYS A 235 -19.18 -1.91 4.56
C LYS A 235 -19.68 -1.64 3.13
N ILE A 236 -18.92 -0.90 2.33
CA ILE A 236 -19.41 -0.29 1.09
C ILE A 236 -18.84 -0.97 -0.17
N SER A 237 -17.65 -1.56 -0.08
CA SER A 237 -16.96 -2.16 -1.21
C SER A 237 -16.72 -3.65 -1.04
N GLN A 238 -16.25 -4.30 -2.10
CA GLN A 238 -15.98 -5.75 -2.09
C GLN A 238 -14.51 -6.08 -1.91
N GLN A 239 -13.59 -5.17 -2.26
CA GLN A 239 -12.15 -5.43 -2.21
C GLN A 239 -11.39 -4.19 -1.74
N LEU A 240 -10.59 -4.32 -0.70
CA LEU A 240 -9.71 -3.28 -0.19
C LEU A 240 -8.26 -3.57 -0.60
N TYR A 241 -7.71 -2.83 -1.57
CA TYR A 241 -6.47 -3.20 -2.24
C TYR A 241 -5.21 -2.79 -1.47
N SER A 242 -5.11 -1.54 -1.04
CA SER A 242 -3.91 -1.05 -0.39
C SER A 242 -4.23 -0.08 0.74
N VAL A 243 -3.24 0.15 1.59
CA VAL A 243 -3.26 1.06 2.73
C VAL A 243 -1.93 1.81 2.77
N LYS A 244 -1.97 3.12 3.07
CA LYS A 244 -0.78 3.96 3.30
C LYS A 244 -0.94 4.84 4.52
N VAL A 245 0.10 4.96 5.32
CA VAL A 245 0.11 5.74 6.56
C VAL A 245 0.83 7.07 6.36
N ASP A 246 0.11 8.16 6.48
CA ASP A 246 0.71 9.50 6.58
C ASP A 246 1.08 9.80 8.03
N ASN A 247 2.32 9.53 8.35
CA ASN A 247 2.84 9.74 9.70
C ASN A 247 2.87 11.22 10.11
N LYS A 248 3.01 12.13 9.14
CA LYS A 248 3.08 13.58 9.37
C LYS A 248 1.73 14.14 9.79
N ASN A 249 0.66 13.74 9.11
CA ASN A 249 -0.70 14.24 9.36
C ASN A 249 -1.54 13.32 10.24
N HIS A 250 -0.96 12.20 10.71
CA HIS A 250 -1.63 11.18 11.53
C HIS A 250 -2.86 10.57 10.83
N LEU A 251 -2.77 10.38 9.51
CA LEU A 251 -3.84 9.82 8.68
C LEU A 251 -3.46 8.44 8.16
N VAL A 252 -4.47 7.67 7.82
CA VAL A 252 -4.37 6.39 7.10
C VAL A 252 -5.24 6.50 5.87
N TYR A 253 -4.64 6.25 4.71
CA TYR A 253 -5.34 6.19 3.44
C TYR A 253 -5.55 4.74 3.04
N ALA A 254 -6.69 4.46 2.44
CA ALA A 254 -6.95 3.14 1.89
C ALA A 254 -7.69 3.27 0.55
N ILE A 255 -7.50 2.29 -0.31
CA ILE A 255 -8.14 2.25 -1.61
C ILE A 255 -8.94 0.97 -1.77
N ASP A 256 -10.06 1.08 -2.45
CA ASP A 256 -10.87 -0.08 -2.80
C ASP A 256 -11.08 -0.21 -4.31
N TYR A 257 -11.70 -1.31 -4.68
CA TYR A 257 -12.27 -1.53 -6.00
C TYR A 257 -13.58 -2.28 -5.88
N TYR A 258 -14.60 -1.80 -6.59
CA TYR A 258 -15.94 -2.36 -6.53
C TYR A 258 -16.46 -2.75 -7.90
N ILE A 259 -16.89 -4.01 -7.99
CA ILE A 259 -17.68 -4.53 -9.11
C ILE A 259 -19.05 -4.90 -8.57
N LYS A 260 -20.06 -4.21 -9.07
CA LYS A 260 -21.45 -4.48 -8.67
C LYS A 260 -21.96 -5.72 -9.38
N ASP A 261 -22.55 -6.64 -8.62
CA ASP A 261 -23.12 -7.90 -9.10
C ASP A 261 -22.17 -8.73 -9.99
N GLY A 262 -20.84 -8.57 -9.79
CA GLY A 262 -19.81 -9.27 -10.54
C GLY A 262 -19.66 -8.84 -12.02
N GLN A 263 -20.36 -7.81 -12.46
CA GLN A 263 -20.40 -7.39 -13.87
C GLN A 263 -20.12 -5.91 -14.08
N GLU A 264 -20.78 -5.02 -13.34
CA GLU A 264 -20.67 -3.58 -13.52
C GLU A 264 -19.49 -3.01 -12.73
N ILE A 265 -18.48 -2.48 -13.45
CA ILE A 265 -17.33 -1.83 -12.83
C ILE A 265 -17.75 -0.47 -12.27
N MET A 266 -17.73 -0.34 -10.95
CA MET A 266 -18.09 0.87 -10.24
C MET A 266 -16.87 1.77 -9.93
N GLY A 267 -15.67 1.26 -10.12
CA GLY A 267 -14.42 1.98 -9.85
C GLY A 267 -13.97 1.93 -8.40
N SER A 268 -13.11 2.87 -8.03
CA SER A 268 -12.43 2.93 -6.74
C SER A 268 -12.81 4.15 -5.93
N ASN A 269 -12.69 4.03 -4.60
CA ASN A 269 -12.61 5.14 -3.65
C ASN A 269 -11.22 5.21 -3.03
N ILE A 270 -10.89 6.38 -2.53
CA ILE A 270 -9.85 6.62 -1.54
C ILE A 270 -10.54 6.96 -0.22
N PHE A 271 -10.24 6.22 0.84
CA PHE A 271 -10.72 6.45 2.21
C PHE A 271 -9.64 7.19 2.99
N ILE A 272 -10.06 8.12 3.85
CA ILE A 272 -9.20 8.84 4.79
C ILE A 272 -9.67 8.49 6.19
N LEU A 273 -8.79 7.86 6.97
CA LEU A 273 -9.04 7.46 8.36
C LEU A 273 -8.03 8.14 9.27
N ASP A 274 -8.34 8.20 10.57
CA ASP A 274 -7.34 8.49 11.59
C ASP A 274 -6.52 7.23 11.94
N LYS A 275 -5.49 7.37 12.81
CA LYS A 275 -4.65 6.24 13.24
C LYS A 275 -5.39 5.22 14.12
N GLU A 276 -6.55 5.57 14.67
CA GLU A 276 -7.48 4.69 15.37
C GLU A 276 -8.45 4.00 14.43
N LEU A 277 -8.25 4.16 13.11
CA LEU A 277 -9.09 3.62 12.05
C LEU A 277 -10.56 4.09 12.11
N ASN A 278 -10.82 5.32 12.53
CA ASN A 278 -12.11 5.96 12.35
C ASN A 278 -12.16 6.62 10.97
N LEU A 279 -13.22 6.37 10.20
CA LEU A 279 -13.39 6.97 8.88
C LEU A 279 -13.69 8.45 9.02
N LEU A 280 -12.85 9.29 8.44
CA LEU A 280 -12.98 10.76 8.43
C LEU A 280 -13.62 11.26 7.13
N ASN A 281 -13.18 10.70 5.99
CA ASN A 281 -13.68 11.10 4.67
C ASN A 281 -13.46 9.99 3.63
N LYS A 282 -14.10 10.13 2.48
CA LYS A 282 -13.84 9.30 1.28
C LYS A 282 -14.16 10.10 0.02
N PHE A 283 -13.47 9.80 -1.05
CA PHE A 283 -13.71 10.37 -2.37
C PHE A 283 -13.40 9.35 -3.48
N GLY A 284 -13.76 9.66 -4.70
CA GLY A 284 -13.70 8.74 -5.83
C GLY A 284 -15.11 8.44 -6.33
N ARG A 285 -15.43 7.19 -6.68
CA ARG A 285 -16.74 6.82 -7.25
C ARG A 285 -17.96 7.20 -6.40
N SER A 286 -17.80 7.34 -5.10
CA SER A 286 -18.90 7.67 -4.16
C SER A 286 -18.83 9.10 -3.60
N GLY A 287 -18.00 9.96 -4.19
CA GLY A 287 -17.79 11.33 -3.75
C GLY A 287 -17.87 12.36 -4.87
N ASN A 288 -17.27 13.54 -4.64
CA ASN A 288 -17.29 14.66 -5.58
C ASN A 288 -16.30 14.53 -6.74
N TYR A 289 -15.51 13.45 -6.78
CA TYR A 289 -14.56 13.22 -7.86
C TYR A 289 -15.29 12.90 -9.16
N GLN A 290 -15.05 13.71 -10.18
CA GLN A 290 -15.54 13.48 -11.55
C GLN A 290 -14.36 13.16 -12.44
N GLY A 291 -14.11 11.87 -12.67
CA GLY A 291 -13.05 11.38 -13.52
C GLY A 291 -13.45 10.07 -14.19
N PRO A 292 -12.53 9.43 -14.92
CA PRO A 292 -12.79 8.13 -15.52
C PRO A 292 -13.04 7.08 -14.42
N ILE A 293 -13.70 6.00 -14.79
CA ILE A 293 -13.77 4.81 -13.91
C ILE A 293 -12.34 4.32 -13.67
N THR A 294 -11.97 4.12 -12.40
CA THR A 294 -10.61 3.77 -11.98
C THR A 294 -10.57 2.38 -11.35
N ARG A 295 -9.40 1.75 -11.39
CA ARG A 295 -9.05 0.59 -10.56
C ARG A 295 -7.74 0.88 -9.88
N TYR A 296 -7.80 1.44 -8.69
CA TYR A 296 -6.60 1.72 -7.91
C TYR A 296 -6.02 0.42 -7.37
N HIS A 297 -4.72 0.27 -7.52
CA HIS A 297 -3.98 -0.89 -7.07
C HIS A 297 -3.08 -0.57 -5.87
N ASP A 298 -2.47 0.62 -5.89
CA ASP A 298 -1.62 1.11 -4.82
C ASP A 298 -1.79 2.61 -4.60
N ILE A 299 -1.36 3.09 -3.43
CA ILE A 299 -1.50 4.48 -2.99
C ILE A 299 -0.26 4.92 -2.23
N GLU A 300 0.24 6.14 -2.53
CA GLU A 300 1.42 6.72 -1.87
C GLU A 300 1.16 8.19 -1.52
N ILE A 301 1.87 8.71 -0.52
CA ILE A 301 1.75 10.08 -0.03
C ILE A 301 3.14 10.71 0.04
N ASP A 302 3.32 11.88 -0.57
CA ASP A 302 4.59 12.59 -0.47
C ASP A 302 4.67 13.50 0.76
N LYS A 303 5.86 14.03 1.02
CA LYS A 303 6.12 14.95 2.15
C LYS A 303 5.31 16.24 2.12
N TYR A 304 4.70 16.60 0.99
CA TYR A 304 3.84 17.76 0.83
C TYR A 304 2.35 17.45 0.98
N GLY A 305 2.01 16.16 1.18
CA GLY A 305 0.64 15.68 1.31
C GLY A 305 -0.08 15.47 -0.03
N ASN A 306 0.67 15.39 -1.15
CA ASN A 306 0.08 14.93 -2.40
C ASN A 306 -0.17 13.43 -2.32
N ILE A 307 -1.33 13.01 -2.81
CA ILE A 307 -1.77 11.61 -2.83
C ILE A 307 -1.59 11.09 -4.25
N TYR A 308 -0.85 10.00 -4.40
CA TYR A 308 -0.63 9.31 -5.67
C TYR A 308 -1.40 8.00 -5.66
N ALA A 309 -2.27 7.79 -6.65
CA ALA A 309 -3.05 6.56 -6.80
C ALA A 309 -2.70 5.88 -8.13
N ALA A 310 -2.22 4.65 -8.06
CA ALA A 310 -1.87 3.83 -9.22
C ALA A 310 -3.14 3.22 -9.83
N ASP A 311 -3.56 3.70 -10.99
CA ASP A 311 -4.74 3.24 -11.71
C ASP A 311 -4.35 2.23 -12.78
N ILE A 312 -4.51 0.94 -12.47
CA ILE A 312 -4.17 -0.15 -13.40
C ILE A 312 -5.18 -0.32 -14.54
N LEU A 313 -6.37 0.25 -14.42
CA LEU A 313 -7.37 0.19 -15.49
C LEU A 313 -7.00 1.15 -16.63
N ASN A 314 -6.53 2.34 -16.27
CA ASN A 314 -6.20 3.40 -17.22
C ASN A 314 -4.68 3.51 -17.48
N ASN A 315 -3.82 2.73 -16.80
CA ASN A 315 -2.35 2.76 -16.91
C ASN A 315 -1.77 4.15 -16.60
N ILE A 316 -2.25 4.78 -15.56
CA ILE A 316 -1.84 6.13 -15.13
C ILE A 316 -1.66 6.19 -13.61
N ILE A 317 -0.99 7.24 -13.16
CA ILE A 317 -0.99 7.68 -11.78
C ILE A 317 -1.86 8.93 -11.70
N GLN A 318 -2.85 8.92 -10.83
CA GLN A 318 -3.61 10.11 -10.48
C GLN A 318 -3.02 10.79 -9.26
N VAL A 319 -2.89 12.11 -9.32
CA VAL A 319 -2.31 12.92 -8.24
C VAL A 319 -3.39 13.83 -7.68
N PHE A 320 -3.66 13.69 -6.39
CA PHE A 320 -4.64 14.50 -5.67
C PHE A 320 -3.95 15.37 -4.62
N LYS A 321 -4.60 16.48 -4.29
CA LYS A 321 -4.27 17.34 -3.15
C LYS A 321 -5.52 17.51 -2.30
N LEU A 322 -5.34 17.50 -0.94
CA LEU A 322 -6.40 17.76 0.03
C LEU A 322 -6.55 19.25 0.30
#